data_695cd4a701bdf0b7b485f0ce78479395
#
_entry.id   695cd4a701bdf0b7b485f0ce78479395
#
_cell.length_a   1.000
_cell.length_b   1.000
_cell.length_c   1.000
_cell.angle_alpha   90.00
_cell.angle_beta   90.00
_cell.angle_gamma   90.00
#
_symmetry.space_group_name_H-M   'P 1'
#
loop_
_entity.id
_entity.type
_entity.pdbx_description
1 polymer ?
#
loop_
_entity_poly.entity_id
_entity_poly.type
_entity_poly.pdbx_seq_one_letter_code
_entity_poly.pdbx_strand_id
1 'polypeptide(L)'
;MLGFNSLIAGLITYFPKWFVRPFAKPYVAGESMEEALEIVRQLNADGFAATMDILGELVDSKDKAIEIKDTYAEIIQRISDEKLDSTISVKLTHLGLGLDEDLGEANIISLAQTGRNHGVGITIDMENSTFTTQTFEIYKRALAVHDRMGTVIQAYLFRSLADIKSLDSSLLNLRICKGIYKESPEIAMQDRSAINDNYMEMAKVLLNGSGYVCLATHDLTPVSYTHLTLPTNREV
;
A
#
# COMPACT_ATOMS: atom_id res chain seq x y z
N MET A 1 -16.25 -23.28 8.92
CA MET A 1 -16.53 -22.25 7.90
C MET A 1 -15.36 -21.92 6.97
N LEU A 2 -14.13 -22.36 7.25
CA LEU A 2 -12.94 -22.14 6.40
C LEU A 2 -12.95 -22.93 5.05
N GLY A 3 -13.69 -24.05 4.97
CA GLY A 3 -13.68 -24.89 3.76
C GLY A 3 -14.53 -24.35 2.58
N PHE A 4 -15.57 -23.57 2.83
CA PHE A 4 -16.44 -23.09 1.77
C PHE A 4 -15.84 -21.92 1.00
N ASN A 5 -15.16 -21.00 1.71
CA ASN A 5 -14.50 -19.85 1.09
C ASN A 5 -13.27 -20.25 0.26
N SER A 6 -12.50 -21.24 0.70
CA SER A 6 -11.35 -21.74 -0.08
C SER A 6 -11.77 -22.52 -1.32
N LEU A 7 -12.94 -23.20 -1.28
CA LEU A 7 -13.50 -23.89 -2.45
C LEU A 7 -14.01 -22.88 -3.49
N ILE A 8 -14.67 -21.81 -3.05
CA ILE A 8 -15.13 -20.73 -3.93
C ILE A 8 -13.94 -20.00 -4.55
N ALA A 9 -12.90 -19.66 -3.77
CA ALA A 9 -11.70 -19.01 -4.26
C ALA A 9 -10.98 -19.85 -5.34
N GLY A 10 -10.92 -21.18 -5.16
CA GLY A 10 -10.34 -22.08 -6.15
C GLY A 10 -11.19 -22.25 -7.43
N LEU A 11 -12.50 -22.10 -7.32
CA LEU A 11 -13.40 -22.19 -8.46
C LEU A 11 -13.46 -20.89 -9.29
N ILE A 12 -13.31 -19.72 -8.65
CA ILE A 12 -13.38 -18.41 -9.32
C ILE A 12 -12.33 -18.28 -10.43
N THR A 13 -11.16 -18.89 -10.28
CA THR A 13 -10.09 -18.85 -11.29
C THR A 13 -10.45 -19.54 -12.61
N TYR A 14 -11.46 -20.41 -12.62
CA TYR A 14 -11.94 -21.12 -13.81
C TYR A 14 -13.11 -20.42 -14.51
N PHE A 15 -13.69 -19.37 -13.88
CA PHE A 15 -14.78 -18.63 -14.50
C PHE A 15 -14.26 -17.59 -15.50
N PRO A 16 -14.94 -17.40 -16.64
CA PRO A 16 -14.57 -16.36 -17.59
C PRO A 16 -14.74 -14.96 -16.97
N LYS A 17 -13.86 -14.02 -17.34
CA LYS A 17 -13.79 -12.66 -16.77
C LYS A 17 -15.17 -11.96 -16.78
N TRP A 18 -15.99 -12.14 -17.80
CA TRP A 18 -17.30 -11.52 -17.88
C TRP A 18 -18.27 -11.96 -16.77
N PHE A 19 -18.11 -13.20 -16.26
CA PHE A 19 -18.92 -13.71 -15.14
C PHE A 19 -18.47 -13.14 -13.79
N VAL A 20 -17.19 -12.94 -13.60
CA VAL A 20 -16.62 -12.42 -12.34
C VAL A 20 -16.75 -10.90 -12.24
N ARG A 21 -16.77 -10.19 -13.38
CA ARG A 21 -16.80 -8.72 -13.48
C ARG A 21 -17.88 -8.04 -12.62
N PRO A 22 -19.14 -8.46 -12.55
CA PRO A 22 -20.17 -7.83 -11.71
C PRO A 22 -19.83 -7.88 -10.21
N PHE A 23 -19.13 -8.93 -9.77
CA PHE A 23 -18.74 -9.12 -8.37
C PHE A 23 -17.45 -8.34 -8.03
N ALA A 24 -16.57 -8.15 -8.99
CA ALA A 24 -15.33 -7.37 -8.83
C ALA A 24 -15.56 -5.86 -8.93
N LYS A 25 -16.60 -5.43 -9.67
CA LYS A 25 -16.89 -4.02 -9.94
C LYS A 25 -16.92 -3.10 -8.70
N PRO A 26 -17.44 -3.50 -7.52
CA PRO A 26 -17.39 -2.67 -6.31
C PRO A 26 -15.98 -2.47 -5.73
N TYR A 27 -14.99 -3.27 -6.17
CA TYR A 27 -13.63 -3.31 -5.63
C TYR A 27 -12.56 -2.84 -6.61
N VAL A 28 -12.94 -2.60 -7.87
CA VAL A 28 -12.01 -2.17 -8.94
C VAL A 28 -12.54 -0.89 -9.55
N ALA A 29 -11.77 0.18 -9.44
CA ALA A 29 -12.17 1.50 -9.93
C ALA A 29 -12.36 1.54 -11.46
N GLY A 30 -11.68 0.66 -12.22
CA GLY A 30 -11.82 0.56 -13.67
C GLY A 30 -10.77 -0.37 -14.28
N GLU A 31 -10.92 -0.63 -15.58
CA GLU A 31 -9.94 -1.37 -16.39
C GLU A 31 -8.98 -0.43 -17.14
N SER A 32 -9.23 0.88 -17.08
CA SER A 32 -8.40 1.92 -17.70
C SER A 32 -8.07 3.03 -16.70
N MET A 33 -7.01 3.76 -17.00
CA MET A 33 -6.60 4.95 -16.22
C MET A 33 -7.72 5.99 -16.17
N GLU A 34 -8.40 6.24 -17.27
CA GLU A 34 -9.46 7.25 -17.34
C GLU A 34 -10.67 6.89 -16.46
N GLU A 35 -11.08 5.63 -16.44
CA GLU A 35 -12.15 5.16 -15.55
C GLU A 35 -11.75 5.35 -14.08
N ALA A 36 -10.50 5.02 -13.72
CA ALA A 36 -10.00 5.20 -12.37
C ALA A 36 -9.91 6.69 -11.97
N LEU A 37 -9.43 7.56 -12.86
CA LEU A 37 -9.40 9.00 -12.63
C LEU A 37 -10.80 9.59 -12.46
N GLU A 38 -11.80 9.11 -13.19
CA GLU A 38 -13.19 9.55 -13.02
C GLU A 38 -13.73 9.19 -11.62
N ILE A 39 -13.41 8.01 -11.11
CA ILE A 39 -13.77 7.64 -9.74
C ILE A 39 -13.06 8.54 -8.72
N VAL A 40 -11.77 8.87 -8.94
CA VAL A 40 -11.06 9.80 -8.06
C VAL A 40 -11.70 11.19 -8.07
N ARG A 41 -12.11 11.72 -9.24
CA ARG A 41 -12.84 13.00 -9.33
C ARG A 41 -14.12 12.99 -8.50
N GLN A 42 -14.90 11.90 -8.58
CA GLN A 42 -16.13 11.74 -7.82
C GLN A 42 -15.85 11.69 -6.30
N LEU A 43 -14.85 10.89 -5.88
CA LEU A 43 -14.45 10.81 -4.48
C LEU A 43 -13.98 12.18 -3.95
N ASN A 44 -13.19 12.90 -4.72
CA ASN A 44 -12.74 14.24 -4.33
C ASN A 44 -13.91 15.24 -4.24
N ALA A 45 -14.90 15.15 -5.13
CA ALA A 45 -16.12 15.97 -5.05
C ALA A 45 -16.94 15.67 -3.78
N ASP A 46 -16.89 14.42 -3.29
CA ASP A 46 -17.51 14.00 -2.03
C ASP A 46 -16.64 14.30 -0.79
N GLY A 47 -15.46 14.90 -0.96
CA GLY A 47 -14.54 15.28 0.11
C GLY A 47 -13.58 14.18 0.57
N PHE A 48 -13.40 13.11 -0.23
CA PHE A 48 -12.47 12.03 0.06
C PHE A 48 -11.19 12.17 -0.76
N ALA A 49 -10.03 12.00 -0.11
CA ALA A 49 -8.77 11.74 -0.81
C ALA A 49 -8.72 10.29 -1.31
N ALA A 50 -7.91 10.04 -2.34
CA ALA A 50 -7.78 8.72 -2.92
C ALA A 50 -6.32 8.25 -3.01
N THR A 51 -6.12 6.94 -3.14
CA THR A 51 -4.84 6.34 -3.52
C THR A 51 -5.07 5.43 -4.72
N MET A 52 -4.32 5.62 -5.80
CA MET A 52 -4.41 4.80 -7.02
C MET A 52 -3.32 3.73 -7.03
N ASP A 53 -3.68 2.53 -7.46
CA ASP A 53 -2.77 1.39 -7.63
C ASP A 53 -3.04 0.69 -8.96
N ILE A 54 -1.99 0.30 -9.68
CA ILE A 54 -2.09 -0.61 -10.83
C ILE A 54 -2.08 -2.03 -10.29
N LEU A 55 -3.19 -2.73 -10.40
CA LEU A 55 -3.35 -4.07 -9.86
C LEU A 55 -2.35 -5.04 -10.51
N GLY A 56 -1.49 -5.65 -9.71
CA GLY A 56 -0.49 -6.62 -10.13
C GLY A 56 0.66 -6.75 -9.14
N GLU A 57 1.38 -7.84 -9.29
CA GLU A 57 2.61 -8.17 -8.55
C GLU A 57 3.50 -8.94 -9.53
N LEU A 58 4.78 -9.16 -9.18
CA LEU A 58 5.70 -10.05 -9.89
C LEU A 58 5.58 -10.00 -11.43
N VAL A 59 6.37 -9.19 -12.05
CA VAL A 59 6.49 -9.17 -13.51
C VAL A 59 7.47 -10.23 -14.00
N ASP A 60 7.32 -10.65 -15.25
CA ASP A 60 8.10 -11.70 -15.89
C ASP A 60 9.22 -11.16 -16.81
N SER A 61 9.27 -9.85 -17.04
CA SER A 61 10.26 -9.20 -17.89
C SER A 61 10.59 -7.78 -17.44
N LYS A 62 11.82 -7.34 -17.77
CA LYS A 62 12.30 -5.98 -17.51
C LYS A 62 11.48 -4.95 -18.28
N ASP A 63 11.13 -5.24 -19.53
CA ASP A 63 10.32 -4.36 -20.37
C ASP A 63 8.94 -4.10 -19.74
N LYS A 64 8.34 -5.13 -19.16
CA LYS A 64 7.05 -4.99 -18.46
C LYS A 64 7.17 -4.13 -17.20
N ALA A 65 8.25 -4.29 -16.42
CA ALA A 65 8.51 -3.44 -15.26
C ALA A 65 8.66 -1.97 -15.63
N ILE A 66 9.34 -1.69 -16.76
CA ILE A 66 9.52 -0.34 -17.30
C ILE A 66 8.18 0.23 -17.79
N GLU A 67 7.38 -0.54 -18.52
CA GLU A 67 6.04 -0.12 -18.98
C GLU A 67 5.14 0.28 -17.79
N ILE A 68 5.16 -0.52 -16.73
CA ILE A 68 4.39 -0.23 -15.51
C ILE A 68 4.88 1.04 -14.83
N LYS A 69 6.21 1.22 -14.69
CA LYS A 69 6.81 2.45 -14.17
C LYS A 69 6.40 3.67 -15.01
N ASP A 70 6.40 3.56 -16.34
CA ASP A 70 5.99 4.65 -17.22
C ASP A 70 4.50 4.97 -17.07
N THR A 71 3.65 3.95 -16.90
CA THR A 71 2.22 4.13 -16.62
C THR A 71 1.99 4.85 -15.28
N TYR A 72 2.72 4.50 -14.23
CA TYR A 72 2.66 5.23 -12.95
C TYR A 72 3.13 6.68 -13.09
N ALA A 73 4.17 6.94 -13.89
CA ALA A 73 4.62 8.30 -14.16
C ALA A 73 3.54 9.14 -14.84
N GLU A 74 2.80 8.56 -15.78
CA GLU A 74 1.64 9.21 -16.43
C GLU A 74 0.51 9.46 -15.42
N ILE A 75 0.18 8.50 -14.54
CA ILE A 75 -0.82 8.69 -13.48
C ILE A 75 -0.42 9.85 -12.56
N ILE A 76 0.84 9.94 -12.12
CA ILE A 76 1.35 11.04 -11.30
C ILE A 76 1.14 12.38 -12.01
N GLN A 77 1.48 12.46 -13.28
CA GLN A 77 1.29 13.68 -14.06
C GLN A 77 -0.18 14.07 -14.14
N ARG A 78 -1.08 13.11 -14.45
CA ARG A 78 -2.53 13.36 -14.51
C ARG A 78 -3.11 13.82 -13.18
N ILE A 79 -2.72 13.21 -12.06
CA ILE A 79 -3.12 13.65 -10.71
C ILE A 79 -2.74 15.11 -10.49
N SER A 80 -1.52 15.49 -10.86
CA SER A 80 -1.01 16.87 -10.71
C SER A 80 -1.73 17.85 -11.63
N ASP A 81 -1.85 17.55 -12.91
CA ASP A 81 -2.44 18.43 -13.93
C ASP A 81 -3.92 18.72 -13.63
N GLU A 82 -4.65 17.73 -13.14
CA GLU A 82 -6.05 17.83 -12.76
C GLU A 82 -6.25 18.29 -11.30
N LYS A 83 -5.16 18.47 -10.54
CA LYS A 83 -5.18 18.88 -9.11
C LYS A 83 -6.04 17.96 -8.25
N LEU A 84 -5.97 16.67 -8.50
CA LEU A 84 -6.71 15.67 -7.73
C LEU A 84 -6.06 15.48 -6.36
N ASP A 85 -6.90 15.34 -5.33
CA ASP A 85 -6.45 14.91 -4.01
C ASP A 85 -6.27 13.38 -4.03
N SER A 86 -5.11 12.98 -4.56
CA SER A 86 -4.76 11.58 -4.72
C SER A 86 -3.25 11.36 -4.61
N THR A 87 -2.89 10.17 -4.17
CA THR A 87 -1.54 9.62 -4.17
C THR A 87 -1.51 8.34 -5.01
N ILE A 88 -0.34 7.75 -5.19
CA ILE A 88 -0.23 6.42 -5.76
C ILE A 88 0.34 5.42 -4.75
N SER A 89 -0.02 4.15 -4.91
CA SER A 89 0.58 3.02 -4.20
C SER A 89 1.24 2.09 -5.22
N VAL A 90 2.44 1.59 -4.90
CA VAL A 90 3.22 0.78 -5.84
C VAL A 90 3.81 -0.43 -5.14
N LYS A 91 3.93 -1.55 -5.85
CA LYS A 91 4.65 -2.74 -5.39
C LYS A 91 6.02 -2.82 -6.07
N LEU A 92 7.07 -3.03 -5.29
CA LEU A 92 8.43 -3.11 -5.82
C LEU A 92 8.61 -4.30 -6.77
N THR A 93 7.93 -5.43 -6.50
CA THR A 93 7.98 -6.58 -7.41
C THR A 93 7.30 -6.29 -8.76
N HIS A 94 6.28 -5.43 -8.78
CA HIS A 94 5.64 -4.95 -10.01
C HIS A 94 6.57 -3.99 -10.80
N LEU A 95 7.49 -3.33 -10.09
CA LEU A 95 8.54 -2.49 -10.67
C LEU A 95 9.84 -3.26 -10.99
N GLY A 96 9.84 -4.58 -10.83
CA GLY A 96 10.94 -5.46 -11.24
C GLY A 96 11.84 -5.96 -10.13
N LEU A 97 11.59 -5.64 -8.84
CA LEU A 97 12.44 -6.08 -7.72
C LEU A 97 12.65 -7.60 -7.66
N GLY A 98 11.62 -8.39 -8.04
CA GLY A 98 11.70 -9.84 -8.06
C GLY A 98 12.53 -10.42 -9.21
N LEU A 99 12.86 -9.61 -10.24
CA LEU A 99 13.70 -9.99 -11.39
C LEU A 99 15.15 -9.50 -11.25
N ASP A 100 15.28 -8.25 -10.81
CA ASP A 100 16.54 -7.53 -10.76
C ASP A 100 16.39 -6.41 -9.72
N GLU A 101 17.20 -6.47 -8.67
CA GLU A 101 17.13 -5.54 -7.57
C GLU A 101 17.44 -4.11 -7.99
N ASP A 102 18.50 -3.94 -8.80
CA ASP A 102 18.92 -2.63 -9.30
C ASP A 102 17.83 -2.01 -10.19
N LEU A 103 17.14 -2.81 -11.00
CA LEU A 103 16.02 -2.33 -11.82
C LEU A 103 14.85 -1.86 -10.95
N GLY A 104 14.44 -2.68 -9.98
CA GLY A 104 13.33 -2.34 -9.08
C GLY A 104 13.61 -1.05 -8.31
N GLU A 105 14.84 -0.90 -7.80
CA GLU A 105 15.26 0.33 -7.13
C GLU A 105 15.32 1.52 -8.08
N ALA A 106 15.94 1.39 -9.25
CA ALA A 106 16.02 2.47 -10.23
C ALA A 106 14.63 2.96 -10.65
N ASN A 107 13.68 2.04 -10.83
CA ASN A 107 12.31 2.37 -11.20
C ASN A 107 11.59 3.16 -10.09
N ILE A 108 11.68 2.77 -8.83
CA ILE A 108 11.03 3.53 -7.75
C ILE A 108 11.72 4.87 -7.50
N ILE A 109 13.03 4.98 -7.63
CA ILE A 109 13.76 6.26 -7.52
C ILE A 109 13.32 7.22 -8.65
N SER A 110 13.17 6.71 -9.87
CA SER A 110 12.62 7.48 -10.99
C SER A 110 11.20 7.99 -10.71
N LEU A 111 10.33 7.14 -10.15
CA LEU A 111 8.98 7.55 -9.73
C LEU A 111 9.01 8.56 -8.60
N ALA A 112 9.89 8.40 -7.60
CA ALA A 112 10.06 9.37 -6.52
C ALA A 112 10.46 10.75 -7.07
N GLN A 113 11.36 10.81 -8.05
CA GLN A 113 11.71 12.06 -8.73
C GLN A 113 10.52 12.67 -9.47
N THR A 114 9.72 11.85 -10.16
CA THR A 114 8.49 12.29 -10.83
C THR A 114 7.48 12.81 -9.81
N GLY A 115 7.23 12.07 -8.73
CA GLY A 115 6.34 12.47 -7.64
C GLY A 115 6.73 13.80 -7.02
N ARG A 116 8.04 14.00 -6.76
CA ARG A 116 8.59 15.27 -6.27
C ARG A 116 8.29 16.43 -7.21
N ASN A 117 8.55 16.24 -8.51
CA ASN A 117 8.37 17.29 -9.51
C ASN A 117 6.90 17.72 -9.67
N HIS A 118 5.97 16.78 -9.45
CA HIS A 118 4.53 16.98 -9.59
C HIS A 118 3.80 17.18 -8.23
N GLY A 119 4.50 17.07 -7.10
CA GLY A 119 3.90 17.22 -5.77
C GLY A 119 2.97 16.07 -5.37
N VAL A 120 3.11 14.86 -5.95
CA VAL A 120 2.26 13.70 -5.71
C VAL A 120 2.96 12.70 -4.79
N GLY A 121 2.30 12.30 -3.70
CA GLY A 121 2.83 11.31 -2.77
C GLY A 121 2.82 9.89 -3.33
N ILE A 122 3.79 9.07 -2.90
CA ILE A 122 3.95 7.69 -3.34
C ILE A 122 4.11 6.79 -2.12
N THR A 123 3.28 5.75 -2.00
CA THR A 123 3.41 4.72 -0.97
C THR A 123 3.98 3.45 -1.58
N ILE A 124 5.05 2.92 -1.01
CA ILE A 124 5.58 1.60 -1.35
C ILE A 124 4.84 0.57 -0.51
N ASP A 125 4.05 -0.28 -1.15
CA ASP A 125 3.33 -1.36 -0.49
C ASP A 125 4.29 -2.43 0.03
N MET A 126 3.94 -3.03 1.18
CA MET A 126 4.68 -4.14 1.76
C MET A 126 4.15 -5.45 1.20
N GLU A 127 5.05 -6.23 0.66
CA GLU A 127 4.77 -7.53 0.08
C GLU A 127 5.10 -8.67 1.07
N ASN A 128 5.39 -9.87 0.60
CA ASN A 128 5.72 -10.99 1.47
C ASN A 128 7.02 -10.74 2.26
N SER A 129 7.25 -11.52 3.31
CA SER A 129 8.35 -11.32 4.26
C SER A 129 9.74 -11.35 3.64
N THR A 130 9.90 -12.02 2.49
CA THR A 130 11.17 -12.09 1.75
C THR A 130 11.67 -10.71 1.33
N PHE A 131 10.75 -9.82 0.96
CA PHE A 131 11.08 -8.46 0.49
C PHE A 131 11.07 -7.39 1.59
N THR A 132 10.64 -7.72 2.83
CA THR A 132 10.42 -6.71 3.88
C THR A 132 11.66 -5.85 4.16
N THR A 133 12.82 -6.45 4.37
CA THR A 133 14.06 -5.69 4.66
C THR A 133 14.45 -4.81 3.49
N GLN A 134 14.44 -5.37 2.30
CA GLN A 134 14.79 -4.71 1.06
C GLN A 134 13.84 -3.53 0.76
N THR A 135 12.54 -3.71 0.99
CA THR A 135 11.54 -2.64 0.86
C THR A 135 11.87 -1.46 1.77
N PHE A 136 12.22 -1.70 3.04
CA PHE A 136 12.59 -0.60 3.94
C PHE A 136 13.88 0.11 3.52
N GLU A 137 14.88 -0.61 3.03
CA GLU A 137 16.12 0.00 2.55
C GLU A 137 15.89 0.87 1.30
N ILE A 138 15.10 0.37 0.35
CA ILE A 138 14.70 1.14 -0.84
C ILE A 138 13.83 2.34 -0.44
N TYR A 139 12.88 2.16 0.49
CA TYR A 139 12.05 3.26 1.01
C TYR A 139 12.91 4.40 1.57
N LYS A 140 13.93 4.11 2.41
CA LYS A 140 14.83 5.13 2.95
C LYS A 140 15.55 5.92 1.84
N ARG A 141 15.99 5.23 0.78
CA ARG A 141 16.63 5.88 -0.38
C ARG A 141 15.65 6.72 -1.18
N ALA A 142 14.44 6.23 -1.42
CA ALA A 142 13.39 6.98 -2.10
C ALA A 142 12.93 8.21 -1.29
N LEU A 143 12.85 8.10 0.04
CA LEU A 143 12.50 9.21 0.94
C LEU A 143 13.54 10.34 0.87
N ALA A 144 14.84 10.04 0.67
CA ALA A 144 15.88 11.04 0.46
C ALA A 144 15.69 11.83 -0.86
N VAL A 145 14.96 11.25 -1.83
CA VAL A 145 14.63 11.91 -3.10
C VAL A 145 13.36 12.73 -3.00
N HIS A 146 12.33 12.21 -2.30
CA HIS A 146 10.99 12.81 -2.22
C HIS A 146 10.42 12.64 -0.81
N ASP A 147 10.16 13.74 -0.13
CA ASP A 147 9.69 13.80 1.26
C ASP A 147 8.25 13.28 1.48
N ARG A 148 7.45 13.13 0.39
CA ARG A 148 6.12 12.53 0.42
C ARG A 148 6.11 11.04 0.04
N MET A 149 7.23 10.35 0.25
CA MET A 149 7.27 8.89 0.18
C MET A 149 6.66 8.29 1.43
N GLY A 150 5.88 7.23 1.26
CA GLY A 150 5.33 6.42 2.33
C GLY A 150 5.68 4.95 2.13
N THR A 151 5.48 4.14 3.17
CA THR A 151 5.53 2.68 3.07
C THR A 151 4.48 2.03 3.96
N VAL A 152 4.38 0.71 3.88
CA VAL A 152 3.38 -0.07 4.62
C VAL A 152 4.07 -1.00 5.60
N ILE A 153 3.43 -1.21 6.75
CA ILE A 153 3.89 -2.18 7.72
C ILE A 153 2.77 -3.14 8.09
N GLN A 154 3.09 -4.42 8.21
CA GLN A 154 2.13 -5.50 8.42
C GLN A 154 2.17 -5.99 9.87
N ALA A 155 1.08 -5.81 10.61
CA ALA A 155 1.01 -6.10 12.04
C ALA A 155 1.19 -7.58 12.40
N TYR A 156 0.94 -8.50 11.47
CA TYR A 156 1.07 -9.93 11.76
C TYR A 156 2.54 -10.41 11.84
N LEU A 157 3.51 -9.68 11.26
CA LEU A 157 4.92 -10.05 11.34
C LEU A 157 5.49 -9.77 12.74
N PHE A 158 6.19 -10.71 13.33
CA PHE A 158 6.82 -10.54 14.65
C PHE A 158 7.83 -9.40 14.69
N ARG A 159 8.48 -9.08 13.55
CA ARG A 159 9.48 -8.02 13.45
C ARG A 159 8.91 -6.60 13.41
N SER A 160 7.64 -6.43 13.06
CA SER A 160 7.07 -5.13 12.67
C SER A 160 7.22 -4.03 13.71
N LEU A 161 7.04 -4.33 14.99
CA LEU A 161 7.22 -3.33 16.06
C LEU A 161 8.69 -2.90 16.21
N ALA A 162 9.64 -3.82 16.02
CA ALA A 162 11.07 -3.50 16.02
C ALA A 162 11.46 -2.68 14.79
N ASP A 163 10.91 -3.01 13.62
CA ASP A 163 11.12 -2.26 12.38
C ASP A 163 10.67 -0.80 12.55
N ILE A 164 9.47 -0.54 13.07
CA ILE A 164 8.98 0.82 13.36
C ILE A 164 9.96 1.59 14.25
N LYS A 165 10.45 0.96 15.33
CA LYS A 165 11.37 1.60 16.27
C LYS A 165 12.75 1.91 15.67
N SER A 166 13.11 1.23 14.56
CA SER A 166 14.35 1.46 13.82
C SER A 166 14.28 2.59 12.80
N LEU A 167 13.06 3.05 12.47
CA LEU A 167 12.84 4.13 11.51
C LEU A 167 12.89 5.50 12.23
N ASP A 168 13.36 6.52 11.53
CA ASP A 168 13.33 7.90 12.07
C ASP A 168 11.88 8.40 12.11
N SER A 169 11.38 8.63 13.31
CA SER A 169 9.99 9.01 13.56
C SER A 169 9.58 10.37 12.97
N SER A 170 10.54 11.23 12.65
CA SER A 170 10.28 12.60 12.19
C SER A 170 9.83 12.68 10.71
N LEU A 171 10.16 11.65 9.92
CA LEU A 171 9.91 11.61 8.47
C LEU A 171 8.95 10.48 8.07
N LEU A 172 8.33 9.80 9.04
CA LEU A 172 7.50 8.63 8.74
C LEU A 172 6.18 9.01 8.08
N ASN A 173 5.90 8.34 6.96
CA ASN A 173 4.59 8.21 6.37
C ASN A 173 4.29 6.71 6.26
N LEU A 174 3.59 6.17 7.26
CA LEU A 174 3.37 4.73 7.40
C LEU A 174 1.89 4.37 7.37
N ARG A 175 1.57 3.41 6.52
CA ARG A 175 0.28 2.72 6.53
C ARG A 175 0.42 1.43 7.34
N ILE A 176 -0.37 1.27 8.39
CA ILE A 176 -0.46 0.01 9.13
C ILE A 176 -1.57 -0.84 8.53
N CYS A 177 -1.26 -2.05 8.13
CA CYS A 177 -2.23 -3.09 7.79
C CYS A 177 -2.02 -4.34 8.65
N LYS A 178 -2.96 -5.29 8.61
CA LYS A 178 -2.83 -6.54 9.38
C LYS A 178 -1.85 -7.52 8.76
N GLY A 179 -1.76 -7.55 7.45
CA GLY A 179 -1.02 -8.51 6.64
C GLY A 179 -1.96 -9.44 5.89
N ILE A 180 -1.58 -9.81 4.67
CA ILE A 180 -2.41 -10.61 3.76
C ILE A 180 -1.69 -11.84 3.23
N TYR A 181 -0.36 -11.83 3.14
CA TYR A 181 0.42 -12.94 2.59
C TYR A 181 0.42 -14.14 3.54
N LYS A 182 0.48 -15.34 2.95
CA LYS A 182 0.56 -16.57 3.73
C LYS A 182 1.99 -16.77 4.18
N GLU A 183 2.26 -16.45 5.44
CA GLU A 183 3.58 -16.60 6.06
C GLU A 183 3.60 -17.75 7.05
N SER A 184 4.81 -18.28 7.30
CA SER A 184 5.00 -19.36 8.27
C SER A 184 4.72 -18.86 9.70
N PRO A 185 4.26 -19.75 10.62
CA PRO A 185 4.08 -19.40 12.04
C PRO A 185 5.36 -18.95 12.75
N GLU A 186 6.52 -19.20 12.19
CA GLU A 186 7.82 -18.77 12.71
C GLU A 186 8.08 -17.28 12.40
N ILE A 187 7.42 -16.73 11.37
CA ILE A 187 7.60 -15.37 10.86
C ILE A 187 6.42 -14.47 11.27
N ALA A 188 5.22 -15.01 11.27
CA ALA A 188 4.00 -14.25 11.45
C ALA A 188 3.03 -14.88 12.46
N MET A 189 2.36 -14.02 13.21
CA MET A 189 1.26 -14.38 14.09
C MET A 189 0.12 -14.99 13.28
N GLN A 190 -0.47 -16.07 13.79
CA GLN A 190 -1.59 -16.74 13.15
C GLN A 190 -2.92 -16.45 13.87
N ASP A 191 -2.85 -16.03 15.13
CA ASP A 191 -4.03 -15.69 15.94
C ASP A 191 -4.49 -14.25 15.66
N ARG A 192 -5.78 -14.09 15.37
CA ARG A 192 -6.37 -12.79 15.05
C ARG A 192 -6.31 -11.80 16.20
N SER A 193 -6.45 -12.27 17.45
CA SER A 193 -6.37 -11.40 18.63
C SER A 193 -4.96 -10.86 18.79
N ALA A 194 -3.94 -11.73 18.70
CA ALA A 194 -2.55 -11.32 18.77
C ALA A 194 -2.17 -10.32 17.67
N ILE A 195 -2.68 -10.50 16.44
CA ILE A 195 -2.49 -9.55 15.35
C ILE A 195 -3.13 -8.19 15.67
N ASN A 196 -4.34 -8.19 16.22
CA ASN A 196 -5.02 -6.96 16.63
C ASN A 196 -4.26 -6.24 17.75
N ASP A 197 -3.79 -6.97 18.76
CA ASP A 197 -3.01 -6.40 19.86
C ASP A 197 -1.72 -5.75 19.36
N ASN A 198 -0.99 -6.42 18.45
CA ASN A 198 0.20 -5.86 17.83
C ASN A 198 -0.11 -4.65 16.94
N TYR A 199 -1.22 -4.70 16.17
CA TYR A 199 -1.69 -3.56 15.36
C TYR A 199 -1.94 -2.33 16.24
N MET A 200 -2.58 -2.52 17.38
CA MET A 200 -2.88 -1.46 18.34
C MET A 200 -1.63 -0.89 18.99
N GLU A 201 -0.66 -1.74 19.33
CA GLU A 201 0.62 -1.30 19.91
C GLU A 201 1.43 -0.49 18.88
N MET A 202 1.48 -0.94 17.62
CA MET A 202 2.12 -0.21 16.54
C MET A 202 1.44 1.16 16.30
N ALA A 203 0.10 1.20 16.30
CA ALA A 203 -0.64 2.45 16.16
C ALA A 203 -0.31 3.43 17.29
N LYS A 204 -0.26 2.98 18.54
CA LYS A 204 0.13 3.81 19.70
C LYS A 204 1.53 4.40 19.53
N VAL A 205 2.51 3.56 19.15
CA VAL A 205 3.90 4.01 18.96
C VAL A 205 3.96 5.09 17.87
N LEU A 206 3.31 4.86 16.74
CA LEU A 206 3.37 5.79 15.60
C LEU A 206 2.59 7.09 15.86
N LEU A 207 1.42 7.03 16.49
CA LEU A 207 0.61 8.20 16.80
C LEU A 207 1.22 9.10 17.87
N ASN A 208 2.13 8.59 18.69
CA ASN A 208 2.94 9.39 19.62
C ASN A 208 4.13 10.09 18.92
N GLY A 209 4.44 9.74 17.69
CA GLY A 209 5.43 10.39 16.86
C GLY A 209 4.88 11.62 16.12
N SER A 210 5.71 12.22 15.27
CA SER A 210 5.37 13.40 14.45
C SER A 210 5.03 13.06 12.99
N GLY A 211 5.17 11.78 12.59
CA GLY A 211 4.91 11.32 11.23
C GLY A 211 3.43 11.18 10.89
N TYR A 212 3.14 11.02 9.61
CA TYR A 212 1.79 10.68 9.14
C TYR A 212 1.53 9.19 9.32
N VAL A 213 0.35 8.85 9.85
CA VAL A 213 -0.05 7.45 10.10
C VAL A 213 -1.39 7.17 9.44
N CYS A 214 -1.41 6.19 8.54
CA CYS A 214 -2.63 5.67 7.93
C CYS A 214 -3.01 4.34 8.57
N LEU A 215 -4.22 4.24 9.11
CA LEU A 215 -4.74 3.03 9.78
C LEU A 215 -5.64 2.26 8.81
N ALA A 216 -5.05 1.27 8.12
CA ALA A 216 -5.75 0.48 7.09
C ALA A 216 -6.34 -0.80 7.70
N THR A 217 -7.59 -0.75 8.12
CA THR A 217 -8.33 -1.91 8.63
C THR A 217 -9.84 -1.72 8.52
N HIS A 218 -10.57 -2.82 8.26
CA HIS A 218 -12.03 -2.91 8.36
C HIS A 218 -12.50 -3.55 9.69
N ASP A 219 -11.55 -3.89 10.58
CA ASP A 219 -11.89 -4.49 11.87
C ASP A 219 -12.36 -3.42 12.86
N LEU A 220 -13.59 -3.56 13.34
CA LEU A 220 -14.21 -2.59 14.23
C LEU A 220 -13.46 -2.43 15.57
N THR A 221 -12.74 -3.43 16.03
CA THR A 221 -12.01 -3.36 17.30
C THR A 221 -10.88 -2.33 17.24
N PRO A 222 -9.92 -2.38 16.31
CA PRO A 222 -8.94 -1.31 16.14
C PRO A 222 -9.57 0.05 15.78
N VAL A 223 -10.59 0.07 14.91
CA VAL A 223 -11.27 1.32 14.53
C VAL A 223 -11.89 2.00 15.74
N SER A 224 -12.65 1.29 16.55
CA SER A 224 -13.28 1.84 17.77
C SER A 224 -12.24 2.37 18.75
N TYR A 225 -11.13 1.66 18.92
CA TYR A 225 -10.06 2.10 19.81
C TYR A 225 -9.43 3.41 19.32
N THR A 226 -9.08 3.51 18.04
CA THR A 226 -8.46 4.72 17.49
C THR A 226 -9.38 5.94 17.56
N HIS A 227 -10.69 5.77 17.33
CA HIS A 227 -11.68 6.85 17.48
C HIS A 227 -11.84 7.32 18.92
N LEU A 228 -11.71 6.42 19.90
CA LEU A 228 -11.87 6.75 21.32
C LEU A 228 -10.60 7.34 21.97
N THR A 229 -9.42 7.06 21.40
CA THR A 229 -8.13 7.41 22.02
C THR A 229 -7.33 8.47 21.28
N LEU A 230 -7.70 8.81 20.04
CA LEU A 230 -7.08 9.89 19.32
C LEU A 230 -7.52 11.25 19.85
N PRO A 231 -6.60 12.23 20.03
CA PRO A 231 -6.99 13.61 20.29
C PRO A 231 -7.88 14.10 19.13
N THR A 232 -8.99 14.76 19.46
CA THR A 232 -10.03 15.25 18.53
C THR A 232 -9.52 16.24 17.46
N ASN A 233 -8.24 16.59 17.46
CA ASN A 233 -7.61 17.56 16.57
C ASN A 233 -6.74 16.95 15.47
N ARG A 234 -6.73 15.62 15.29
CA ARG A 234 -6.10 14.98 14.13
C ARG A 234 -7.21 14.49 13.21
N GLU A 235 -7.25 15.05 12.02
CA GLU A 235 -8.10 14.56 10.93
C GLU A 235 -7.76 13.09 10.66
N VAL A 236 -8.79 12.25 10.60
CA VAL A 236 -8.71 10.81 10.34
C VAL A 236 -8.76 10.58 8.84
#